data_d7593e24a6fd89e0df45c752df4d0b49
#
_entry.id   d7593e24a6fd89e0df45c752df4d0b49
#
_cell.length_a   1.000
_cell.length_b   1.000
_cell.length_c   1.000
_cell.angle_alpha   90.00
_cell.angle_beta   90.00
_cell.angle_gamma   90.00
#
_symmetry.space_group_name_H-M   'P 1'
#
loop_
_entity.id
_entity.type
_entity.pdbx_description
1 polymer ?
#
loop_
_entity_poly.entity_id
_entity_poly.type
_entity_poly.pdbx_seq_one_letter_code
_entity_poly.pdbx_strand_id
1 'polypeptide(L)'
;MSSIYLDHNATTALDPRVLESMLPWMQRQSGNPTSRHVFGRSARDAVEHARTQVAEACGAYASQVIFTASGTEANNFAVKGIAGNQAGSQILYSAIEHPCVSRPARAMQQAGWLSDAIGVDAHGVLSTAQLQQQLQKPTSVASVMLANNETGVIQNIAEIAEIVRKAGAFMHTDAVQGLGKVPVSFTDLNVHAMTVSSHKIHGPQGAAALILDKRVDIQPLLHGGGQERGLRSGTENVAAIVGFGAACELAVANVAQFASHTQMLRDTFELGLKALDVTIFSQQSTRLPNTSFFALDGIEGETLVTALDRKGYAVASGSACSSDSTEPSHVLLAMGIKPDLARGAVRVSFGAHNTLLQVTDFLTTLKNEILRLKQLTGVAA
;
A
#
# COMPACT_ATOMS: atom_id res chain seq x y z
N MET A 1 8.27 4.64 -29.60
CA MET A 1 7.23 5.36 -28.85
C MET A 1 7.62 5.34 -27.38
N SER A 2 7.50 6.44 -26.65
CA SER A 2 7.75 6.43 -25.21
C SER A 2 6.65 5.62 -24.51
N SER A 3 7.03 4.67 -23.65
CA SER A 3 6.06 3.88 -22.88
C SER A 3 5.30 4.75 -21.89
N ILE A 4 4.01 4.50 -21.75
CA ILE A 4 3.10 5.20 -20.82
C ILE A 4 2.93 4.31 -19.58
N TYR A 5 3.32 4.85 -18.41
CA TYR A 5 3.25 4.15 -17.15
C TYR A 5 1.91 4.42 -16.46
N LEU A 6 1.13 3.36 -16.25
CA LEU A 6 -0.21 3.36 -15.64
C LEU A 6 -0.31 2.36 -14.47
N ASP A 7 0.82 2.12 -13.79
CA ASP A 7 0.91 1.18 -12.66
C ASP A 7 1.49 1.84 -11.39
N HIS A 8 1.01 3.05 -11.08
CA HIS A 8 1.49 3.85 -9.95
C HIS A 8 1.18 3.25 -8.56
N ASN A 9 0.28 2.28 -8.47
CA ASN A 9 0.06 1.52 -7.23
C ASN A 9 1.15 0.46 -6.98
N ALA A 10 1.88 0.01 -8.00
CA ALA A 10 3.03 -0.89 -7.81
C ALA A 10 4.25 -0.14 -7.27
N THR A 11 4.63 0.95 -7.91
CA THR A 11 5.69 1.88 -7.49
C THR A 11 5.54 3.20 -8.23
N THR A 12 6.21 4.23 -7.78
CA THR A 12 6.24 5.53 -8.46
C THR A 12 7.66 5.89 -8.87
N ALA A 13 7.82 6.70 -9.93
CA ALA A 13 9.11 7.27 -10.29
C ALA A 13 9.59 8.22 -9.17
N LEU A 14 10.88 8.22 -8.93
CA LEU A 14 11.50 9.15 -7.96
C LEU A 14 11.33 10.60 -8.43
N ASP A 15 10.82 11.46 -7.55
CA ASP A 15 10.72 12.90 -7.84
C ASP A 15 12.13 13.52 -7.93
N PRO A 16 12.45 14.33 -8.95
CA PRO A 16 13.76 14.97 -9.08
C PRO A 16 14.17 15.79 -7.85
N ARG A 17 13.23 16.46 -7.19
CA ARG A 17 13.49 17.24 -5.95
C ARG A 17 13.87 16.33 -4.78
N VAL A 18 13.28 15.14 -4.71
CA VAL A 18 13.65 14.12 -3.73
C VAL A 18 15.05 13.59 -4.03
N LEU A 19 15.37 13.32 -5.30
CA LEU A 19 16.73 12.92 -5.69
C LEU A 19 17.76 13.99 -5.29
N GLU A 20 17.47 15.27 -5.53
CA GLU A 20 18.36 16.38 -5.13
C GLU A 20 18.63 16.37 -3.61
N SER A 21 17.65 16.08 -2.78
CA SER A 21 17.84 15.98 -1.32
C SER A 21 18.71 14.77 -0.92
N MET A 22 18.70 13.70 -1.69
CA MET A 22 19.47 12.48 -1.44
C MET A 22 20.93 12.59 -1.88
N LEU A 23 21.21 13.30 -2.98
CA LEU A 23 22.54 13.34 -3.62
C LEU A 23 23.69 13.70 -2.68
N PRO A 24 23.58 14.68 -1.75
CA PRO A 24 24.66 14.98 -0.80
C PRO A 24 25.06 13.77 0.04
N TRP A 25 24.09 12.96 0.48
CA TRP A 25 24.28 11.76 1.32
C TRP A 25 24.82 10.57 0.55
N MET A 26 24.65 10.54 -0.76
CA MET A 26 25.18 9.51 -1.65
C MET A 26 26.60 9.82 -2.14
N GLN A 27 26.98 11.08 -2.24
CA GLN A 27 28.22 11.52 -2.89
C GLN A 27 29.26 12.07 -1.94
N ARG A 28 28.89 12.90 -0.96
CA ARG A 28 29.81 13.76 -0.22
C ARG A 28 29.74 13.62 1.29
N GLN A 29 28.56 13.34 1.82
CA GLN A 29 28.34 13.28 3.25
C GLN A 29 28.38 11.83 3.70
N SER A 30 29.53 11.41 4.23
CA SER A 30 29.69 10.10 4.83
C SER A 30 29.64 10.22 6.35
N GLY A 31 28.84 9.38 7.00
CA GLY A 31 28.76 9.35 8.46
C GLY A 31 27.81 8.29 8.95
N ASN A 32 28.24 7.51 9.92
CA ASN A 32 27.33 6.61 10.63
C ASN A 32 26.58 7.42 11.71
N PRO A 33 25.24 7.46 11.73
CA PRO A 33 24.48 8.25 12.72
C PRO A 33 24.80 7.91 14.19
N THR A 34 25.35 6.72 14.47
CA THR A 34 25.77 6.35 15.83
C THR A 34 27.13 6.91 16.24
N SER A 35 27.94 7.41 15.29
CA SER A 35 29.26 7.98 15.58
C SER A 35 29.17 9.32 16.28
N ARG A 36 30.14 9.60 17.18
CA ARG A 36 30.16 10.84 18.01
C ARG A 36 30.87 12.02 17.36
N HIS A 37 31.59 11.80 16.25
CA HIS A 37 32.27 12.86 15.51
C HIS A 37 31.30 13.68 14.64
N VAL A 38 31.76 14.78 14.08
CA VAL A 38 30.93 15.73 13.31
C VAL A 38 30.16 15.07 12.17
N PHE A 39 30.76 14.18 11.42
CA PHE A 39 30.08 13.46 10.31
C PHE A 39 28.92 12.59 10.81
N GLY A 40 29.11 11.87 11.92
CA GLY A 40 28.05 11.07 12.51
C GLY A 40 26.91 11.91 13.07
N ARG A 41 27.23 13.05 13.73
CA ARG A 41 26.20 13.99 14.19
C ARG A 41 25.39 14.56 13.03
N SER A 42 26.07 15.01 11.94
CA SER A 42 25.39 15.52 10.75
C SER A 42 24.44 14.47 10.14
N ALA A 43 24.87 13.21 10.05
CA ALA A 43 24.02 12.12 9.55
C ALA A 43 22.82 11.88 10.48
N ARG A 44 23.03 11.91 11.81
CA ARG A 44 21.93 11.79 12.79
C ARG A 44 20.94 12.94 12.67
N ASP A 45 21.42 14.18 12.58
CA ASP A 45 20.56 15.35 12.45
C ASP A 45 19.69 15.27 11.18
N ALA A 46 20.23 14.75 10.09
CA ALA A 46 19.46 14.51 8.85
C ALA A 46 18.40 13.42 9.01
N VAL A 47 18.72 12.34 9.70
CA VAL A 47 17.75 11.27 10.01
C VAL A 47 16.62 11.81 10.90
N GLU A 48 16.96 12.60 11.93
CA GLU A 48 15.94 13.18 12.82
C GLU A 48 15.09 14.26 12.13
N HIS A 49 15.67 15.03 11.22
CA HIS A 49 14.91 15.97 10.39
C HIS A 49 13.90 15.21 9.50
N ALA A 50 14.35 14.18 8.79
CA ALA A 50 13.47 13.34 7.98
C ALA A 50 12.38 12.64 8.84
N ARG A 51 12.73 12.24 10.07
CA ARG A 51 11.77 11.67 11.03
C ARG A 51 10.65 12.67 11.37
N THR A 52 10.98 13.93 11.54
CA THR A 52 10.01 15.01 11.76
C THR A 52 9.11 15.20 10.55
N GLN A 53 9.66 15.24 9.34
CA GLN A 53 8.90 15.37 8.09
C GLN A 53 7.91 14.20 7.90
N VAL A 54 8.33 12.95 8.14
CA VAL A 54 7.45 11.77 8.08
C VAL A 54 6.37 11.84 9.15
N ALA A 55 6.70 12.26 10.37
CA ALA A 55 5.73 12.39 11.45
C ALA A 55 4.66 13.42 11.11
N GLU A 56 5.04 14.60 10.66
CA GLU A 56 4.12 15.68 10.25
C GLU A 56 3.20 15.21 9.12
N ALA A 57 3.74 14.55 8.11
CA ALA A 57 2.96 14.01 6.99
C ALA A 57 1.94 12.97 7.42
N CYS A 58 2.20 12.27 8.52
CA CYS A 58 1.35 11.22 9.07
C CYS A 58 0.41 11.71 10.19
N GLY A 59 0.45 12.99 10.59
CA GLY A 59 -0.29 13.49 11.76
C GLY A 59 0.14 12.81 13.06
N ALA A 60 1.43 12.61 13.26
CA ALA A 60 2.05 11.90 14.37
C ALA A 60 3.20 12.72 14.99
N TYR A 61 3.83 12.21 16.05
CA TYR A 61 5.02 12.78 16.65
C TYR A 61 6.27 12.06 16.15
N ALA A 62 7.41 12.76 16.02
CA ALA A 62 8.69 12.19 15.62
C ALA A 62 9.09 10.97 16.47
N SER A 63 8.80 10.99 17.78
CA SER A 63 9.08 9.87 18.68
C SER A 63 8.26 8.59 18.39
N GLN A 64 7.23 8.67 17.54
CA GLN A 64 6.39 7.54 17.14
C GLN A 64 6.87 6.90 15.83
N VAL A 65 7.73 7.57 15.07
CA VAL A 65 8.26 7.06 13.80
C VAL A 65 9.41 6.10 14.05
N ILE A 66 9.36 4.92 13.43
CA ILE A 66 10.43 3.91 13.40
C ILE A 66 10.74 3.62 11.94
N PHE A 67 11.93 3.92 11.47
CA PHE A 67 12.33 3.65 10.10
C PHE A 67 12.59 2.18 9.85
N THR A 68 12.16 1.71 8.70
CA THR A 68 12.35 0.35 8.19
C THR A 68 12.80 0.40 6.73
N ALA A 69 13.28 -0.71 6.17
CA ALA A 69 13.74 -0.76 4.79
C ALA A 69 12.59 -0.92 3.77
N SER A 70 11.40 -1.27 4.20
CA SER A 70 10.23 -1.45 3.31
C SER A 70 8.93 -1.50 4.09
N GLY A 71 7.80 -1.25 3.42
CA GLY A 71 6.47 -1.49 3.99
C GLY A 71 6.28 -2.95 4.42
N THR A 72 6.91 -3.90 3.72
CA THR A 72 6.89 -5.31 4.11
C THR A 72 7.55 -5.54 5.47
N GLU A 73 8.71 -4.94 5.72
CA GLU A 73 9.38 -5.00 7.03
C GLU A 73 8.51 -4.35 8.11
N ALA A 74 7.95 -3.16 7.85
CA ALA A 74 7.12 -2.44 8.80
C ALA A 74 5.84 -3.22 9.16
N ASN A 75 5.15 -3.83 8.17
CA ASN A 75 3.97 -4.67 8.40
C ASN A 75 4.30 -5.95 9.18
N ASN A 76 5.41 -6.63 8.84
CA ASN A 76 5.88 -7.78 9.63
C ASN A 76 6.18 -7.37 11.07
N PHE A 77 6.82 -6.20 11.24
CA PHE A 77 7.17 -5.68 12.55
C PHE A 77 5.90 -5.37 13.36
N ALA A 78 4.91 -4.70 12.78
CA ALA A 78 3.64 -4.44 13.44
C ALA A 78 2.96 -5.75 13.88
N VAL A 79 2.73 -6.68 12.94
CA VAL A 79 1.97 -7.91 13.20
C VAL A 79 2.68 -8.83 14.20
N LYS A 80 3.93 -9.18 13.92
CA LYS A 80 4.70 -10.12 14.76
C LYS A 80 5.19 -9.49 16.06
N GLY A 81 5.65 -8.24 15.99
CA GLY A 81 6.22 -7.56 17.14
C GLY A 81 5.15 -7.22 18.18
N ILE A 82 3.95 -6.79 17.77
CA ILE A 82 2.84 -6.53 18.70
C ILE A 82 2.36 -7.87 19.30
N ALA A 83 2.11 -8.88 18.46
CA ALA A 83 1.67 -10.18 18.94
C ALA A 83 2.68 -10.80 19.93
N GLY A 84 3.98 -10.75 19.61
CA GLY A 84 5.02 -11.36 20.43
C GLY A 84 5.12 -10.86 21.88
N ASN A 85 4.57 -9.68 22.17
CA ASN A 85 4.57 -9.06 23.49
C ASN A 85 3.22 -9.17 24.23
N GLN A 86 2.25 -9.87 23.65
CA GLN A 86 0.92 -9.97 24.22
C GLN A 86 0.58 -11.38 24.65
N ALA A 87 -0.22 -11.49 25.70
CA ALA A 87 -0.79 -12.77 26.15
C ALA A 87 -1.98 -13.25 25.33
N GLY A 88 -2.37 -12.50 24.27
CA GLY A 88 -3.47 -12.86 23.40
C GLY A 88 -3.14 -14.08 22.53
N SER A 89 -4.18 -14.74 22.09
CA SER A 89 -4.04 -15.97 21.28
C SER A 89 -4.43 -15.79 19.83
N GLN A 90 -4.96 -14.62 19.45
CA GLN A 90 -5.51 -14.38 18.10
C GLN A 90 -4.90 -13.14 17.43
N ILE A 91 -4.66 -13.27 16.14
CA ILE A 91 -4.34 -12.18 15.20
C ILE A 91 -5.46 -12.12 14.18
N LEU A 92 -6.07 -10.96 14.02
CA LEU A 92 -7.07 -10.71 12.98
C LEU A 92 -6.45 -9.88 11.85
N TYR A 93 -6.87 -10.14 10.62
CA TYR A 93 -6.47 -9.32 9.47
C TYR A 93 -7.59 -9.29 8.42
N SER A 94 -7.70 -8.20 7.66
CA SER A 94 -8.69 -8.13 6.58
C SER A 94 -8.38 -9.16 5.48
N ALA A 95 -9.40 -9.83 4.95
CA ALA A 95 -9.24 -10.82 3.87
C ALA A 95 -8.63 -10.24 2.58
N ILE A 96 -8.63 -8.91 2.45
CA ILE A 96 -8.07 -8.18 1.29
C ILE A 96 -6.70 -7.57 1.56
N GLU A 97 -6.02 -7.96 2.65
CA GLU A 97 -4.69 -7.47 2.98
C GLU A 97 -3.65 -7.82 1.91
N HIS A 98 -2.66 -6.95 1.79
CA HIS A 98 -1.44 -7.29 1.05
C HIS A 98 -0.75 -8.51 1.70
N PRO A 99 -0.09 -9.39 0.92
CA PRO A 99 0.60 -10.56 1.46
C PRO A 99 1.61 -10.29 2.59
N CYS A 100 2.18 -9.08 2.67
CA CYS A 100 3.08 -8.68 3.75
C CYS A 100 2.39 -8.50 5.12
N VAL A 101 1.06 -8.57 5.19
CA VAL A 101 0.27 -8.63 6.44
C VAL A 101 -0.28 -10.03 6.66
N SER A 102 -0.96 -10.60 5.65
CA SER A 102 -1.62 -11.91 5.81
C SER A 102 -0.64 -13.07 5.99
N ARG A 103 0.51 -13.06 5.28
CA ARG A 103 1.52 -14.12 5.42
C ARG A 103 2.20 -14.11 6.79
N PRO A 104 2.70 -12.98 7.34
CA PRO A 104 3.25 -12.98 8.70
C PRO A 104 2.19 -13.35 9.76
N ALA A 105 0.92 -12.93 9.62
CA ALA A 105 -0.13 -13.35 10.54
C ALA A 105 -0.33 -14.87 10.52
N ARG A 106 -0.37 -15.50 9.34
CA ARG A 106 -0.45 -16.97 9.21
C ARG A 106 0.82 -17.67 9.71
N ALA A 107 2.00 -17.09 9.52
CA ALA A 107 3.25 -17.66 10.01
C ALA A 107 3.27 -17.77 11.54
N MET A 108 2.57 -16.89 12.26
CA MET A 108 2.45 -16.96 13.72
C MET A 108 1.65 -18.19 14.19
N GLN A 109 0.91 -18.87 13.32
CA GLN A 109 0.24 -20.13 13.66
C GLN A 109 1.25 -21.22 14.07
N GLN A 110 2.46 -21.20 13.49
CA GLN A 110 3.54 -22.12 13.89
C GLN A 110 4.01 -21.89 15.34
N ALA A 111 3.78 -20.69 15.87
CA ALA A 111 4.06 -20.33 17.26
C ALA A 111 2.82 -20.47 18.17
N GLY A 112 1.75 -21.14 17.68
CA GLY A 112 0.55 -21.42 18.47
C GLY A 112 -0.51 -20.33 18.46
N TRP A 113 -0.38 -19.31 17.61
CA TRP A 113 -1.37 -18.23 17.47
C TRP A 113 -2.56 -18.65 16.59
N LEU A 114 -3.75 -18.22 16.94
CA LEU A 114 -4.87 -18.22 15.99
C LEU A 114 -4.67 -17.06 15.01
N SER A 115 -4.99 -17.27 13.73
CA SER A 115 -4.85 -16.26 12.69
C SER A 115 -6.03 -16.35 11.75
N ASP A 116 -6.96 -15.40 11.87
CA ASP A 116 -8.24 -15.44 11.18
C ASP A 116 -8.44 -14.20 10.30
N ALA A 117 -8.98 -14.40 9.11
CA ALA A 117 -9.32 -13.33 8.20
C ALA A 117 -10.72 -12.75 8.53
N ILE A 118 -10.84 -11.43 8.45
CA ILE A 118 -12.11 -10.70 8.53
C ILE A 118 -12.60 -10.52 7.09
N GLY A 119 -13.79 -11.01 6.77
CA GLY A 119 -14.37 -10.92 5.44
C GLY A 119 -14.74 -9.50 5.02
N VAL A 120 -14.93 -9.34 3.72
CA VAL A 120 -15.44 -8.13 3.09
C VAL A 120 -16.71 -8.43 2.31
N ASP A 121 -17.49 -7.40 1.99
CA ASP A 121 -18.64 -7.53 1.10
C ASP A 121 -18.22 -7.57 -0.39
N ALA A 122 -19.21 -7.67 -1.28
CA ALA A 122 -19.00 -7.69 -2.74
C ALA A 122 -18.39 -6.38 -3.30
N HIS A 123 -18.35 -5.33 -2.49
CA HIS A 123 -17.75 -4.03 -2.85
C HIS A 123 -16.37 -3.83 -2.23
N GLY A 124 -15.86 -4.81 -1.47
CA GLY A 124 -14.55 -4.78 -0.82
C GLY A 124 -14.53 -4.03 0.52
N VAL A 125 -15.69 -3.74 1.11
CA VAL A 125 -15.80 -3.08 2.43
C VAL A 125 -15.79 -4.13 3.53
N LEU A 126 -15.00 -3.91 4.58
CA LEU A 126 -14.84 -4.84 5.69
C LEU A 126 -16.14 -5.04 6.48
N SER A 127 -16.45 -6.30 6.82
CA SER A 127 -17.60 -6.67 7.65
C SER A 127 -17.35 -6.35 9.14
N THR A 128 -17.87 -5.23 9.61
CA THR A 128 -17.79 -4.86 11.04
C THR A 128 -18.53 -5.84 11.94
N ALA A 129 -19.60 -6.47 11.45
CA ALA A 129 -20.34 -7.51 12.18
C ALA A 129 -19.45 -8.75 12.41
N GLN A 130 -18.74 -9.23 11.37
CA GLN A 130 -17.79 -10.35 11.52
C GLN A 130 -16.62 -9.97 12.42
N LEU A 131 -16.08 -8.76 12.31
CA LEU A 131 -15.03 -8.26 13.21
C LEU A 131 -15.49 -8.31 14.67
N GLN A 132 -16.68 -7.79 14.99
CA GLN A 132 -17.24 -7.81 16.35
C GLN A 132 -17.43 -9.25 16.88
N GLN A 133 -17.87 -10.18 16.02
CA GLN A 133 -17.99 -11.58 16.36
C GLN A 133 -16.64 -12.24 16.66
N GLN A 134 -15.63 -11.99 15.84
CA GLN A 134 -14.29 -12.55 16.02
C GLN A 134 -13.59 -11.99 17.26
N LEU A 135 -13.81 -10.71 17.59
CA LEU A 135 -13.28 -10.05 18.78
C LEU A 135 -13.87 -10.55 20.12
N GLN A 136 -14.85 -11.48 20.11
CA GLN A 136 -15.27 -12.18 21.31
C GLN A 136 -14.17 -13.09 21.89
N LYS A 137 -13.16 -13.44 21.08
CA LYS A 137 -11.97 -14.17 21.52
C LYS A 137 -10.87 -13.18 21.91
N PRO A 138 -10.00 -13.50 22.90
CA PRO A 138 -8.85 -12.67 23.22
C PRO A 138 -7.98 -12.43 21.96
N THR A 139 -7.88 -11.19 21.54
CA THR A 139 -7.19 -10.77 20.31
C THR A 139 -6.05 -9.82 20.66
N SER A 140 -4.85 -10.08 20.15
CA SER A 140 -3.71 -9.20 20.34
C SER A 140 -3.72 -8.03 19.38
N VAL A 141 -3.85 -8.31 18.09
CA VAL A 141 -3.81 -7.29 17.04
C VAL A 141 -4.82 -7.60 15.95
N ALA A 142 -5.48 -6.56 15.47
CA ALA A 142 -6.25 -6.57 14.24
C ALA A 142 -5.57 -5.63 13.23
N SER A 143 -5.31 -6.14 12.02
CA SER A 143 -4.69 -5.39 10.95
C SER A 143 -5.68 -5.20 9.80
N VAL A 144 -5.98 -3.95 9.46
CA VAL A 144 -6.89 -3.60 8.36
C VAL A 144 -6.25 -2.49 7.53
N MET A 145 -6.00 -2.76 6.25
CA MET A 145 -5.41 -1.76 5.36
C MET A 145 -6.32 -0.55 5.16
N LEU A 146 -5.75 0.64 5.11
CA LEU A 146 -6.50 1.88 4.87
C LEU A 146 -7.13 1.89 3.47
N ALA A 147 -6.36 1.49 2.47
CA ALA A 147 -6.82 1.45 1.09
C ALA A 147 -6.25 0.24 0.35
N ASN A 148 -7.10 -0.45 -0.39
CA ASN A 148 -6.66 -1.65 -1.12
C ASN A 148 -5.89 -1.27 -2.38
N ASN A 149 -4.78 -1.94 -2.61
CA ASN A 149 -3.87 -1.67 -3.74
C ASN A 149 -4.40 -2.12 -5.11
N GLU A 150 -5.43 -2.97 -5.15
CA GLU A 150 -6.04 -3.48 -6.38
C GLU A 150 -7.32 -2.71 -6.71
N THR A 151 -8.32 -2.76 -5.82
CA THR A 151 -9.64 -2.12 -6.00
C THR A 151 -9.63 -0.63 -5.72
N GLY A 152 -8.68 -0.15 -4.92
CA GLY A 152 -8.65 1.21 -4.40
C GLY A 152 -9.62 1.47 -3.23
N VAL A 153 -10.42 0.50 -2.81
CA VAL A 153 -11.42 0.70 -1.74
C VAL A 153 -10.77 1.19 -0.45
N ILE A 154 -11.32 2.26 0.11
CA ILE A 154 -10.87 2.88 1.36
C ILE A 154 -11.75 2.35 2.49
N GLN A 155 -11.13 1.85 3.56
CA GLN A 155 -11.82 1.37 4.76
C GLN A 155 -12.04 2.50 5.76
N ASN A 156 -13.13 2.43 6.51
CA ASN A 156 -13.39 3.37 7.62
C ASN A 156 -12.56 2.97 8.86
N ILE A 157 -11.25 3.26 8.80
CA ILE A 157 -10.30 2.81 9.82
C ILE A 157 -10.62 3.37 11.20
N ALA A 158 -11.10 4.60 11.31
CA ALA A 158 -11.43 5.21 12.61
C ALA A 158 -12.55 4.44 13.33
N GLU A 159 -13.62 4.06 12.62
CA GLU A 159 -14.70 3.24 13.17
C GLU A 159 -14.21 1.84 13.55
N ILE A 160 -13.42 1.22 12.66
CA ILE A 160 -12.83 -0.11 12.90
C ILE A 160 -11.91 -0.07 14.12
N ALA A 161 -11.10 0.98 14.25
CA ALA A 161 -10.18 1.16 15.37
C ALA A 161 -10.96 1.32 16.70
N GLU A 162 -12.09 2.01 16.69
CA GLU A 162 -12.95 2.13 17.89
C GLU A 162 -13.48 0.76 18.33
N ILE A 163 -13.93 -0.08 17.39
CA ILE A 163 -14.42 -1.44 17.68
C ILE A 163 -13.29 -2.29 18.28
N VAL A 164 -12.11 -2.30 17.64
CA VAL A 164 -10.94 -3.08 18.08
C VAL A 164 -10.46 -2.63 19.45
N ARG A 165 -10.38 -1.31 19.70
CA ARG A 165 -9.98 -0.74 21.01
C ARG A 165 -10.95 -1.09 22.12
N LYS A 166 -12.25 -1.06 21.86
CA LYS A 166 -13.27 -1.45 22.86
C LYS A 166 -13.13 -2.92 23.29
N ALA A 167 -12.64 -3.78 22.40
CA ALA A 167 -12.34 -5.18 22.68
C ALA A 167 -10.99 -5.40 23.40
N GLY A 168 -10.21 -4.33 23.64
CA GLY A 168 -8.90 -4.41 24.29
C GLY A 168 -7.76 -4.88 23.37
N ALA A 169 -7.98 -4.98 22.07
CA ALA A 169 -6.99 -5.37 21.09
C ALA A 169 -6.23 -4.16 20.50
N PHE A 170 -5.03 -4.40 19.97
CA PHE A 170 -4.30 -3.37 19.22
C PHE A 170 -4.77 -3.30 17.77
N MET A 171 -4.90 -2.08 17.24
CA MET A 171 -5.25 -1.82 15.84
C MET A 171 -4.02 -1.40 15.04
N HIS A 172 -3.72 -2.12 13.97
CA HIS A 172 -2.73 -1.75 12.95
C HIS A 172 -3.44 -1.43 11.64
N THR A 173 -2.93 -0.44 10.90
CA THR A 173 -3.36 -0.17 9.53
C THR A 173 -2.17 -0.10 8.57
N ASP A 174 -2.25 -0.78 7.45
CA ASP A 174 -1.37 -0.55 6.29
C ASP A 174 -1.90 0.66 5.51
N ALA A 175 -1.24 1.82 5.68
CA ALA A 175 -1.58 3.06 4.99
C ALA A 175 -0.67 3.33 3.77
N VAL A 176 0.06 2.35 3.30
CA VAL A 176 1.03 2.46 2.19
C VAL A 176 0.39 2.99 0.92
N GLN A 177 -0.87 2.63 0.64
CA GLN A 177 -1.59 3.15 -0.52
C GLN A 177 -2.35 4.45 -0.24
N GLY A 178 -2.53 4.85 1.03
CA GLY A 178 -3.28 6.04 1.40
C GLY A 178 -2.44 7.32 1.41
N LEU A 179 -1.24 7.28 1.99
CA LEU A 179 -0.37 8.46 2.13
C LEU A 179 -0.10 9.11 0.76
N GLY A 180 -0.26 10.43 0.70
CA GLY A 180 -0.06 11.22 -0.51
C GLY A 180 -1.15 11.10 -1.59
N LYS A 181 -2.17 10.24 -1.39
CA LYS A 181 -3.30 10.08 -2.32
C LYS A 181 -4.62 10.55 -1.71
N VAL A 182 -4.76 10.38 -0.40
CA VAL A 182 -5.88 10.87 0.42
C VAL A 182 -5.31 11.46 1.71
N PRO A 183 -6.07 12.29 2.44
CA PRO A 183 -5.65 12.75 3.77
C PRO A 183 -5.44 11.56 4.71
N VAL A 184 -4.30 11.52 5.38
CA VAL A 184 -3.95 10.49 6.36
C VAL A 184 -3.49 11.17 7.65
N SER A 185 -4.09 10.83 8.79
CA SER A 185 -3.68 11.31 10.10
C SER A 185 -3.71 10.15 11.09
N PHE A 186 -2.55 9.80 11.63
CA PHE A 186 -2.41 8.74 12.63
C PHE A 186 -3.29 8.99 13.86
N THR A 187 -3.37 10.25 14.28
CA THR A 187 -4.20 10.66 15.42
C THR A 187 -5.68 10.47 15.13
N ASP A 188 -6.16 10.91 13.94
CA ASP A 188 -7.59 10.87 13.60
C ASP A 188 -8.04 9.43 13.26
N LEU A 189 -7.16 8.62 12.69
CA LEU A 189 -7.42 7.20 12.47
C LEU A 189 -7.51 6.40 13.78
N ASN A 190 -7.03 6.96 14.89
CA ASN A 190 -7.08 6.38 16.23
C ASN A 190 -6.52 4.95 16.30
N VAL A 191 -5.52 4.63 15.49
CA VAL A 191 -4.86 3.33 15.45
C VAL A 191 -3.68 3.28 16.44
N HIS A 192 -3.19 2.07 16.72
CA HIS A 192 -2.02 1.85 17.57
C HIS A 192 -0.73 1.74 16.75
N ALA A 193 -0.86 1.31 15.50
CA ALA A 193 0.27 1.22 14.58
C ALA A 193 -0.19 1.52 13.15
N MET A 194 0.66 2.18 12.36
CA MET A 194 0.40 2.52 10.97
C MET A 194 1.68 2.36 10.14
N THR A 195 1.57 1.65 9.03
CA THR A 195 2.68 1.47 8.08
C THR A 195 2.57 2.43 6.91
N VAL A 196 3.68 3.08 6.55
CA VAL A 196 3.82 3.94 5.36
C VAL A 196 5.10 3.64 4.60
N SER A 197 5.14 3.91 3.29
CA SER A 197 6.29 3.56 2.44
C SER A 197 6.60 4.63 1.41
N SER A 198 7.88 4.94 1.29
CA SER A 198 8.42 6.02 0.47
C SER A 198 8.13 5.87 -1.03
N HIS A 199 8.34 4.68 -1.60
CA HIS A 199 8.25 4.45 -3.04
C HIS A 199 6.83 4.54 -3.63
N LYS A 200 5.81 4.72 -2.80
CA LYS A 200 4.42 4.93 -3.24
C LYS A 200 4.05 6.40 -3.37
N ILE A 201 4.94 7.29 -2.91
CA ILE A 201 4.76 8.75 -2.90
C ILE A 201 5.92 9.48 -3.57
N HIS A 202 6.47 8.90 -4.63
CA HIS A 202 7.59 9.46 -5.39
C HIS A 202 8.92 9.59 -4.62
N GLY A 203 9.05 8.85 -3.51
CA GLY A 203 10.30 8.71 -2.77
C GLY A 203 11.12 7.49 -3.19
N PRO A 204 12.31 7.29 -2.60
CA PRO A 204 13.18 6.16 -2.91
C PRO A 204 12.62 4.83 -2.45
N GLN A 205 12.98 3.76 -3.14
CA GLN A 205 12.89 2.41 -2.61
C GLN A 205 13.87 2.24 -1.45
N GLY A 206 13.62 1.28 -0.56
CA GLY A 206 14.53 1.01 0.56
C GLY A 206 14.29 1.88 1.80
N ALA A 207 13.19 2.64 1.86
CA ALA A 207 12.74 3.39 3.03
C ALA A 207 11.24 3.28 3.24
N ALA A 208 10.84 3.02 4.48
CA ALA A 208 9.48 2.99 4.97
C ALA A 208 9.46 3.33 6.46
N ALA A 209 8.30 3.43 7.07
CA ALA A 209 8.19 3.63 8.51
C ALA A 209 7.00 2.89 9.10
N LEU A 210 7.18 2.45 10.35
CA LEU A 210 6.12 2.10 11.27
C LEU A 210 5.90 3.30 12.19
N ILE A 211 4.69 3.85 12.20
CA ILE A 211 4.24 4.85 13.16
C ILE A 211 3.59 4.09 14.31
N LEU A 212 4.10 4.25 15.53
CA LEU A 212 3.72 3.44 16.68
C LEU A 212 3.26 4.31 17.85
N ASP A 213 2.12 3.97 18.43
CA ASP A 213 1.64 4.61 19.67
C ASP A 213 2.59 4.26 20.82
N LYS A 214 2.94 5.24 21.63
CA LYS A 214 3.86 5.09 22.77
C LYS A 214 3.43 4.05 23.81
N ARG A 215 2.15 3.70 23.82
CA ARG A 215 1.57 2.71 24.75
C ARG A 215 1.74 1.28 24.26
N VAL A 216 2.17 1.09 23.01
CA VAL A 216 2.37 -0.24 22.43
C VAL A 216 3.79 -0.68 22.73
N ASP A 217 3.92 -1.74 23.52
CA ASP A 217 5.16 -2.45 23.67
C ASP A 217 5.31 -3.46 22.53
N ILE A 218 6.42 -3.40 21.79
CA ILE A 218 6.64 -4.17 20.57
C ILE A 218 7.99 -4.89 20.62
N GLN A 219 7.99 -6.17 20.25
CA GLN A 219 9.24 -6.93 20.15
C GLN A 219 9.98 -6.62 18.86
N PRO A 220 11.28 -6.26 18.91
CA PRO A 220 12.10 -6.09 17.72
C PRO A 220 12.14 -7.36 16.85
N LEU A 221 12.07 -7.19 15.52
CA LEU A 221 12.34 -8.29 14.59
C LEU A 221 13.84 -8.43 14.28
N LEU A 222 14.56 -7.32 14.26
CA LEU A 222 15.98 -7.26 13.92
C LEU A 222 16.78 -6.82 15.14
N HIS A 223 17.57 -7.73 15.68
CA HIS A 223 18.43 -7.49 16.82
C HIS A 223 19.84 -7.11 16.37
N GLY A 224 20.53 -6.21 17.10
CA GLY A 224 21.89 -5.75 16.78
C GLY A 224 22.32 -4.51 17.53
N GLY A 225 22.79 -3.49 16.83
CA GLY A 225 23.45 -2.30 17.39
C GLY A 225 22.55 -1.27 18.09
N GLY A 226 21.26 -1.54 18.27
CA GLY A 226 20.35 -0.69 19.03
C GLY A 226 19.86 0.57 18.31
N GLN A 227 20.00 0.65 16.99
CA GLN A 227 19.44 1.74 16.18
C GLN A 227 17.92 1.82 16.36
N GLU A 228 17.30 2.91 15.92
CA GLU A 228 15.88 3.15 16.12
C GLU A 228 15.41 2.89 17.56
N ARG A 229 16.16 3.38 18.52
CA ARG A 229 15.86 3.22 19.97
C ARG A 229 15.81 1.76 20.44
N GLY A 230 16.58 0.87 19.79
CA GLY A 230 16.58 -0.57 20.06
C GLY A 230 15.46 -1.35 19.40
N LEU A 231 14.55 -0.67 18.70
CA LEU A 231 13.37 -1.28 18.09
C LEU A 231 13.64 -1.87 16.70
N ARG A 232 14.65 -1.33 15.99
CA ARG A 232 15.05 -1.84 14.68
C ARG A 232 16.55 -1.61 14.47
N SER A 233 17.30 -2.65 14.62
CA SER A 233 18.77 -2.59 14.48
C SER A 233 19.21 -2.62 13.01
N GLY A 234 20.43 -2.13 12.76
CA GLY A 234 21.06 -2.03 11.45
C GLY A 234 21.35 -0.58 11.09
N THR A 235 22.51 -0.34 10.45
CA THR A 235 22.89 1.01 10.03
C THR A 235 21.81 1.65 9.15
N GLU A 236 21.43 2.86 9.49
CA GLU A 236 20.38 3.60 8.81
C GLU A 236 20.82 3.98 7.39
N ASN A 237 19.94 3.80 6.41
CA ASN A 237 20.14 4.28 5.05
C ASN A 237 19.82 5.78 5.00
N VAL A 238 20.79 6.61 5.40
CA VAL A 238 20.59 8.07 5.55
C VAL A 238 20.03 8.70 4.28
N ALA A 239 20.58 8.37 3.11
CA ALA A 239 20.11 8.92 1.83
C ALA A 239 18.64 8.59 1.56
N ALA A 240 18.23 7.31 1.74
CA ALA A 240 16.86 6.92 1.50
C ALA A 240 15.89 7.49 2.56
N ILE A 241 16.32 7.62 3.82
CA ILE A 241 15.52 8.22 4.88
C ILE A 241 15.30 9.71 4.60
N VAL A 242 16.34 10.46 4.21
CA VAL A 242 16.23 11.87 3.81
C VAL A 242 15.28 12.02 2.62
N GLY A 243 15.44 11.17 1.60
CA GLY A 243 14.54 11.16 0.46
C GLY A 243 13.10 10.84 0.84
N PHE A 244 12.88 9.97 1.82
CA PHE A 244 11.52 9.69 2.31
C PHE A 244 10.89 10.89 3.01
N GLY A 245 11.65 11.61 3.86
CA GLY A 245 11.18 12.84 4.49
C GLY A 245 10.74 13.88 3.44
N ALA A 246 11.61 14.15 2.46
CA ALA A 246 11.32 15.08 1.36
C ALA A 246 10.09 14.65 0.54
N ALA A 247 9.96 13.35 0.25
CA ALA A 247 8.80 12.81 -0.46
C ALA A 247 7.49 13.00 0.34
N CYS A 248 7.54 12.86 1.66
CA CYS A 248 6.39 13.10 2.55
C CYS A 248 5.90 14.54 2.48
N GLU A 249 6.79 15.51 2.60
CA GLU A 249 6.43 16.94 2.48
C GLU A 249 5.76 17.25 1.12
N LEU A 250 6.37 16.78 0.04
CA LEU A 250 5.85 17.00 -1.32
C LEU A 250 4.50 16.33 -1.52
N ALA A 251 4.32 15.13 -1.01
CA ALA A 251 3.08 14.37 -1.14
C ALA A 251 1.92 15.06 -0.41
N VAL A 252 2.12 15.50 0.83
CA VAL A 252 1.08 16.18 1.61
C VAL A 252 0.73 17.54 1.02
N ALA A 253 1.73 18.31 0.59
CA ALA A 253 1.50 19.61 -0.05
C ALA A 253 0.65 19.51 -1.34
N ASN A 254 0.70 18.36 -2.03
CA ASN A 254 0.03 18.16 -3.31
C ASN A 254 -1.17 17.20 -3.27
N VAL A 255 -1.56 16.67 -2.11
CA VAL A 255 -2.58 15.61 -2.01
C VAL A 255 -3.92 15.99 -2.66
N ALA A 256 -4.40 17.22 -2.47
CA ALA A 256 -5.66 17.68 -3.05
C ALA A 256 -5.59 17.78 -4.58
N GLN A 257 -4.49 18.33 -5.10
CA GLN A 257 -4.25 18.43 -6.54
C GLN A 257 -4.11 17.04 -7.18
N PHE A 258 -3.33 16.15 -6.55
CA PHE A 258 -3.18 14.77 -6.98
C PHE A 258 -4.55 14.08 -7.05
N ALA A 259 -5.35 14.20 -5.98
CA ALA A 259 -6.65 13.55 -5.89
C ALA A 259 -7.60 14.05 -7.00
N SER A 260 -7.75 15.37 -7.17
CA SER A 260 -8.66 15.93 -8.19
C SER A 260 -8.22 15.58 -9.62
N HIS A 261 -6.92 15.66 -9.91
CA HIS A 261 -6.36 15.33 -11.21
C HIS A 261 -6.55 13.85 -11.56
N THR A 262 -6.11 12.96 -10.68
CA THR A 262 -6.17 11.52 -10.97
C THR A 262 -7.59 10.97 -10.93
N GLN A 263 -8.48 11.56 -10.14
CA GLN A 263 -9.91 11.22 -10.15
C GLN A 263 -10.54 11.55 -11.51
N MET A 264 -10.25 12.72 -12.06
CA MET A 264 -10.71 13.09 -13.41
C MET A 264 -10.22 12.08 -14.46
N LEU A 265 -8.95 11.66 -14.41
CA LEU A 265 -8.41 10.67 -15.34
C LEU A 265 -9.10 9.31 -15.17
N ARG A 266 -9.26 8.82 -13.94
CA ARG A 266 -9.96 7.58 -13.62
C ARG A 266 -11.41 7.60 -14.09
N ASP A 267 -12.15 8.66 -13.80
CA ASP A 267 -13.57 8.76 -14.13
C ASP A 267 -13.77 8.83 -15.66
N THR A 268 -12.87 9.53 -16.37
CA THR A 268 -12.84 9.52 -17.85
C THR A 268 -12.53 8.13 -18.39
N PHE A 269 -11.56 7.43 -17.80
CA PHE A 269 -11.22 6.08 -18.19
C PHE A 269 -12.40 5.11 -17.97
N GLU A 270 -13.01 5.13 -16.78
CA GLU A 270 -14.15 4.26 -16.45
C GLU A 270 -15.39 4.57 -17.30
N LEU A 271 -15.60 5.83 -17.69
CA LEU A 271 -16.66 6.18 -18.64
C LEU A 271 -16.41 5.51 -20.00
N GLY A 272 -15.17 5.51 -20.48
CA GLY A 272 -14.79 4.82 -21.72
C GLY A 272 -14.92 3.29 -21.63
N LEU A 273 -14.64 2.72 -20.46
CA LEU A 273 -14.78 1.28 -20.23
C LEU A 273 -16.23 0.79 -20.37
N LYS A 274 -17.24 1.61 -20.05
CA LYS A 274 -18.67 1.22 -20.17
C LYS A 274 -19.08 0.80 -21.58
N ALA A 275 -18.32 1.22 -22.59
CA ALA A 275 -18.55 0.84 -23.99
C ALA A 275 -17.88 -0.49 -24.38
N LEU A 276 -17.15 -1.15 -23.48
CA LEU A 276 -16.30 -2.29 -23.80
C LEU A 276 -16.79 -3.62 -23.19
N ASP A 277 -17.98 -3.67 -22.62
CA ASP A 277 -18.54 -4.86 -21.97
C ASP A 277 -17.57 -5.45 -20.91
N VAL A 278 -17.15 -4.61 -19.97
CA VAL A 278 -16.26 -4.97 -18.86
C VAL A 278 -16.97 -4.82 -17.53
N THR A 279 -16.58 -5.64 -16.56
CA THR A 279 -16.99 -5.48 -15.16
C THR A 279 -15.98 -4.58 -14.46
N ILE A 280 -16.42 -3.43 -13.94
CA ILE A 280 -15.59 -2.54 -13.12
C ILE A 280 -15.91 -2.81 -11.64
N PHE A 281 -14.88 -3.15 -10.85
CA PHE A 281 -15.07 -3.51 -9.45
C PHE A 281 -15.16 -2.29 -8.53
N SER A 282 -15.93 -2.42 -7.46
CA SER A 282 -16.01 -1.46 -6.33
C SER A 282 -16.42 -0.02 -6.73
N GLN A 283 -17.16 0.18 -7.83
CA GLN A 283 -17.59 1.53 -8.26
C GLN A 283 -18.47 2.25 -7.23
N GLN A 284 -19.19 1.51 -6.39
CA GLN A 284 -20.10 2.06 -5.39
C GLN A 284 -19.42 2.40 -4.06
N SER A 285 -18.17 1.98 -3.88
CA SER A 285 -17.39 2.24 -2.66
C SER A 285 -16.58 3.54 -2.76
N THR A 286 -16.26 4.12 -1.61
CA THR A 286 -15.22 5.15 -1.54
C THR A 286 -13.89 4.53 -1.93
N ARG A 287 -13.23 5.13 -2.94
CA ARG A 287 -11.99 4.59 -3.52
C ARG A 287 -10.90 5.63 -3.63
N LEU A 288 -9.67 5.17 -3.70
CA LEU A 288 -8.53 5.99 -4.11
C LEU A 288 -8.85 6.71 -5.42
N PRO A 289 -8.46 7.97 -5.57
CA PRO A 289 -8.80 8.77 -6.73
C PRO A 289 -8.17 8.26 -8.03
N ASN A 290 -7.07 7.53 -7.93
CA ASN A 290 -6.21 7.16 -9.05
C ASN A 290 -6.39 5.72 -9.55
N THR A 291 -7.26 4.90 -8.94
CA THR A 291 -7.29 3.45 -9.18
C THR A 291 -8.57 3.01 -9.85
N SER A 292 -8.45 2.28 -10.95
CA SER A 292 -9.53 1.53 -11.60
C SER A 292 -9.14 0.06 -11.71
N PHE A 293 -10.06 -0.83 -11.35
CA PHE A 293 -9.88 -2.27 -11.41
C PHE A 293 -11.06 -2.90 -12.14
N PHE A 294 -10.79 -3.58 -13.24
CA PHE A 294 -11.83 -4.13 -14.11
C PHE A 294 -11.43 -5.50 -14.64
N ALA A 295 -12.42 -6.27 -15.10
CA ALA A 295 -12.18 -7.55 -15.75
C ALA A 295 -13.03 -7.71 -17.01
N LEU A 296 -12.50 -8.53 -17.90
CA LEU A 296 -13.23 -9.01 -19.08
C LEU A 296 -13.53 -10.49 -18.92
N ASP A 297 -14.74 -10.89 -19.29
CA ASP A 297 -15.09 -12.29 -19.35
C ASP A 297 -14.39 -12.96 -20.54
N GLY A 298 -13.84 -14.14 -20.33
CA GLY A 298 -13.18 -14.96 -21.36
C GLY A 298 -11.80 -14.45 -21.83
N ILE A 299 -11.23 -13.41 -21.22
CA ILE A 299 -9.87 -12.95 -21.49
C ILE A 299 -9.07 -12.93 -20.19
N GLU A 300 -7.94 -13.61 -20.17
CA GLU A 300 -7.04 -13.57 -19.02
C GLU A 300 -6.33 -12.23 -18.89
N GLY A 301 -6.30 -11.68 -17.67
CA GLY A 301 -5.72 -10.38 -17.38
C GLY A 301 -4.25 -10.28 -17.76
N GLU A 302 -3.44 -11.33 -17.52
CA GLU A 302 -2.03 -11.37 -17.91
C GLU A 302 -1.82 -11.34 -19.42
N THR A 303 -2.69 -12.01 -20.16
CA THR A 303 -2.67 -11.96 -21.63
C THR A 303 -2.93 -10.54 -22.13
N LEU A 304 -3.92 -9.86 -21.52
CA LEU A 304 -4.24 -8.48 -21.87
C LEU A 304 -3.11 -7.52 -21.47
N VAL A 305 -2.55 -7.66 -20.25
CA VAL A 305 -1.40 -6.86 -19.79
C VAL A 305 -0.21 -7.02 -20.75
N THR A 306 0.13 -8.25 -21.14
CA THR A 306 1.21 -8.52 -22.10
C THR A 306 0.95 -7.88 -23.48
N ALA A 307 -0.33 -7.90 -23.94
CA ALA A 307 -0.70 -7.28 -25.20
C ALA A 307 -0.59 -5.75 -25.14
N LEU A 308 -0.99 -5.16 -24.03
CA LEU A 308 -0.89 -3.70 -23.79
C LEU A 308 0.56 -3.24 -23.63
N ASP A 309 1.41 -4.02 -22.95
CA ASP A 309 2.84 -3.73 -22.81
C ASP A 309 3.53 -3.65 -24.18
N ARG A 310 3.24 -4.59 -25.10
CA ARG A 310 3.72 -4.54 -26.48
C ARG A 310 3.25 -3.28 -27.24
N LYS A 311 2.21 -2.62 -26.79
CA LYS A 311 1.70 -1.33 -27.32
C LYS A 311 2.25 -0.13 -26.56
N GLY A 312 3.13 -0.34 -25.57
CA GLY A 312 3.76 0.70 -24.79
C GLY A 312 2.95 1.18 -23.58
N TYR A 313 2.02 0.37 -23.05
CA TYR A 313 1.24 0.71 -21.85
C TYR A 313 1.55 -0.26 -20.72
N ALA A 314 2.13 0.24 -19.64
CA ALA A 314 2.42 -0.54 -18.44
C ALA A 314 1.22 -0.48 -17.46
N VAL A 315 0.52 -1.59 -17.31
CA VAL A 315 -0.58 -1.82 -16.36
C VAL A 315 -0.32 -3.11 -15.59
N ALA A 316 -1.11 -3.42 -14.55
CA ALA A 316 -0.93 -4.63 -13.76
C ALA A 316 -2.12 -5.60 -13.90
N SER A 317 -1.86 -6.91 -13.85
CA SER A 317 -2.92 -7.91 -13.66
C SER A 317 -3.34 -8.00 -12.19
N GLY A 318 -4.52 -8.55 -11.92
CA GLY A 318 -5.00 -8.84 -10.57
C GLY A 318 -4.16 -9.89 -9.82
N SER A 319 -3.36 -10.69 -10.53
CA SER A 319 -2.44 -11.71 -9.99
C SER A 319 -1.02 -11.20 -9.73
N ALA A 320 -0.72 -9.93 -10.02
CA ALA A 320 0.64 -9.36 -10.03
C ALA A 320 1.42 -9.40 -8.70
N CYS A 321 0.80 -9.80 -7.59
CA CYS A 321 1.50 -9.98 -6.30
C CYS A 321 2.18 -11.34 -6.12
N SER A 322 2.02 -12.27 -7.08
CA SER A 322 2.70 -13.57 -7.11
C SER A 322 3.35 -13.74 -8.48
N SER A 323 4.64 -13.45 -8.58
CA SER A 323 5.41 -13.39 -9.83
C SER A 323 5.44 -14.69 -10.67
N ASP A 324 4.84 -15.77 -10.20
CA ASP A 324 4.86 -17.09 -10.85
C ASP A 324 3.53 -17.85 -10.86
N SER A 325 2.38 -17.22 -10.51
CA SER A 325 1.11 -17.94 -10.49
C SER A 325 0.03 -17.26 -11.32
N THR A 326 -0.65 -18.06 -12.16
CA THR A 326 -1.89 -17.73 -12.87
C THR A 326 -3.12 -17.72 -11.94
N GLU A 327 -2.90 -17.60 -10.62
CA GLU A 327 -3.99 -17.61 -9.64
C GLU A 327 -4.79 -16.31 -9.69
N PRO A 328 -6.11 -16.38 -9.55
CA PRO A 328 -6.95 -15.21 -9.53
C PRO A 328 -6.66 -14.33 -8.31
N SER A 329 -6.95 -13.03 -8.41
CA SER A 329 -6.81 -12.08 -7.31
C SER A 329 -7.50 -12.59 -6.03
N HIS A 330 -6.73 -12.76 -4.96
CA HIS A 330 -7.29 -13.15 -3.65
C HIS A 330 -8.27 -12.09 -3.11
N VAL A 331 -8.08 -10.82 -3.48
CA VAL A 331 -8.97 -9.71 -3.13
C VAL A 331 -10.33 -9.93 -3.77
N LEU A 332 -10.39 -10.20 -5.07
CA LEU A 332 -11.64 -10.47 -5.78
C LEU A 332 -12.32 -11.75 -5.29
N LEU A 333 -11.55 -12.80 -4.98
CA LEU A 333 -12.09 -14.01 -4.37
C LEU A 333 -12.71 -13.74 -3.00
N ALA A 334 -12.05 -12.91 -2.17
CA ALA A 334 -12.59 -12.49 -0.87
C ALA A 334 -13.89 -11.67 -1.00
N MET A 335 -14.06 -10.93 -2.10
CA MET A 335 -15.28 -10.20 -2.45
C MET A 335 -16.39 -11.10 -3.03
N GLY A 336 -16.15 -12.41 -3.18
CA GLY A 336 -17.12 -13.37 -3.76
C GLY A 336 -17.17 -13.36 -5.28
N ILE A 337 -16.22 -12.74 -5.96
CA ILE A 337 -16.12 -12.75 -7.42
C ILE A 337 -15.70 -14.16 -7.90
N LYS A 338 -16.35 -14.64 -8.95
CA LYS A 338 -16.03 -15.97 -9.53
C LYS A 338 -14.59 -16.02 -10.02
N PRO A 339 -13.89 -17.16 -9.81
CA PRO A 339 -12.47 -17.28 -10.19
C PRO A 339 -12.16 -16.94 -11.64
N ASP A 340 -13.04 -17.33 -12.57
CA ASP A 340 -12.82 -17.09 -14.01
C ASP A 340 -12.83 -15.58 -14.33
N LEU A 341 -13.79 -14.83 -13.79
CA LEU A 341 -13.81 -13.38 -13.95
C LEU A 341 -12.63 -12.71 -13.22
N ALA A 342 -12.28 -13.22 -12.03
CA ALA A 342 -11.17 -12.68 -11.27
C ALA A 342 -9.79 -12.86 -11.97
N ARG A 343 -9.61 -13.94 -12.78
CA ARG A 343 -8.40 -14.10 -13.61
C ARG A 343 -8.31 -13.07 -14.73
N GLY A 344 -9.43 -12.57 -15.22
CA GLY A 344 -9.50 -11.53 -16.25
C GLY A 344 -9.19 -10.12 -15.74
N ALA A 345 -8.87 -9.95 -14.46
CA ALA A 345 -8.76 -8.64 -13.84
C ALA A 345 -7.48 -7.89 -14.23
N VAL A 346 -7.64 -6.60 -14.55
CA VAL A 346 -6.56 -5.66 -14.87
C VAL A 346 -6.73 -4.40 -14.04
N ARG A 347 -5.63 -3.96 -13.41
CA ARG A 347 -5.58 -2.71 -12.67
C ARG A 347 -4.88 -1.64 -13.47
N VAL A 348 -5.50 -0.47 -13.51
CA VAL A 348 -4.93 0.78 -14.00
C VAL A 348 -4.82 1.76 -12.84
N SER A 349 -3.66 2.33 -12.63
CA SER A 349 -3.44 3.33 -11.59
C SER A 349 -2.69 4.54 -12.14
N PHE A 350 -3.35 5.68 -12.11
CA PHE A 350 -2.85 6.94 -12.66
C PHE A 350 -1.90 7.64 -11.68
N GLY A 351 -0.97 8.43 -12.22
CA GLY A 351 -0.07 9.30 -11.48
C GLY A 351 -0.22 10.77 -11.86
N ALA A 352 0.47 11.65 -11.13
CA ALA A 352 0.37 13.10 -11.32
C ALA A 352 0.76 13.59 -12.73
N HIS A 353 1.56 12.83 -13.47
CA HIS A 353 2.04 13.21 -14.80
C HIS A 353 1.25 12.59 -15.95
N ASN A 354 0.27 11.72 -15.67
CA ASN A 354 -0.59 11.21 -16.72
C ASN A 354 -1.53 12.30 -17.24
N THR A 355 -1.92 12.21 -18.51
CA THR A 355 -2.76 13.21 -19.19
C THR A 355 -4.05 12.61 -19.74
N LEU A 356 -5.06 13.44 -19.98
CA LEU A 356 -6.31 13.01 -20.64
C LEU A 356 -6.06 12.43 -22.03
N LEU A 357 -5.10 12.97 -22.78
CA LEU A 357 -4.72 12.42 -24.08
C LEU A 357 -4.23 10.99 -23.95
N GLN A 358 -3.35 10.70 -22.95
CA GLN A 358 -2.90 9.34 -22.69
C GLN A 358 -4.06 8.40 -22.32
N VAL A 359 -5.07 8.87 -21.58
CA VAL A 359 -6.27 8.08 -21.26
C VAL A 359 -7.08 7.75 -22.52
N THR A 360 -7.31 8.72 -23.42
CA THR A 360 -8.08 8.48 -24.65
C THR A 360 -7.35 7.58 -25.63
N ASP A 361 -6.03 7.73 -25.77
CA ASP A 361 -5.19 6.87 -26.61
C ASP A 361 -5.15 5.44 -26.04
N PHE A 362 -5.03 5.32 -24.70
CA PHE A 362 -5.07 4.04 -24.01
C PHE A 362 -6.42 3.32 -24.22
N LEU A 363 -7.55 4.00 -24.07
CA LEU A 363 -8.87 3.43 -24.31
C LEU A 363 -9.02 2.91 -25.74
N THR A 364 -8.52 3.65 -26.73
CA THR A 364 -8.52 3.23 -28.12
C THR A 364 -7.69 1.97 -28.33
N THR A 365 -6.50 1.93 -27.75
CA THR A 365 -5.60 0.77 -27.80
C THR A 365 -6.22 -0.44 -27.10
N LEU A 366 -6.77 -0.23 -25.89
CA LEU A 366 -7.44 -1.27 -25.09
C LEU A 366 -8.59 -1.91 -25.87
N LYS A 367 -9.45 -1.09 -26.49
CA LYS A 367 -10.56 -1.57 -27.35
C LYS A 367 -10.05 -2.45 -28.47
N ASN A 368 -9.01 -2.02 -29.18
CA ASN A 368 -8.45 -2.75 -30.32
C ASN A 368 -7.84 -4.10 -29.87
N GLU A 369 -7.12 -4.12 -28.74
CA GLU A 369 -6.52 -5.36 -28.22
C GLU A 369 -7.59 -6.32 -27.70
N ILE A 370 -8.65 -5.84 -27.04
CA ILE A 370 -9.80 -6.66 -26.63
C ILE A 370 -10.45 -7.34 -27.85
N LEU A 371 -10.75 -6.57 -28.90
CA LEU A 371 -11.35 -7.11 -30.13
C LEU A 371 -10.43 -8.15 -30.78
N ARG A 372 -9.14 -7.87 -30.86
CA ARG A 372 -8.16 -8.82 -31.41
C ARG A 372 -8.07 -10.12 -30.59
N LEU A 373 -8.06 -10.02 -29.25
CA LEU A 373 -7.99 -11.18 -28.39
C LEU A 373 -9.29 -12.02 -28.46
N LYS A 374 -10.47 -11.41 -28.47
CA LYS A 374 -11.75 -12.09 -28.65
C LYS A 374 -11.79 -12.89 -29.99
N GLN A 375 -11.28 -12.34 -31.07
CA GLN A 375 -11.18 -13.02 -32.35
C GLN A 375 -10.26 -14.27 -32.29
N LEU A 376 -9.16 -14.18 -31.54
CA LEU A 376 -8.21 -15.31 -31.39
C LEU A 376 -8.75 -16.44 -30.51
N THR A 377 -9.57 -16.12 -29.52
CA THR A 377 -10.13 -17.09 -28.57
C THR A 377 -11.45 -17.70 -29.05
N GLY A 378 -12.01 -17.25 -30.18
CA GLY A 378 -13.31 -17.72 -30.68
C GLY A 378 -14.49 -17.29 -29.81
N VAL A 379 -14.30 -16.41 -28.84
CA VAL A 379 -15.39 -15.83 -28.05
C VAL A 379 -16.10 -14.82 -28.93
N ALA A 380 -17.41 -15.00 -29.12
CA ALA A 380 -18.23 -14.12 -29.95
C ALA A 380 -18.12 -12.66 -29.45
N ALA A 381 -17.97 -11.74 -30.41
CA ALA A 381 -17.85 -10.31 -30.15
C ALA A 381 -19.17 -9.70 -29.68
#